data_a81b1807787f9413d91e6131f749bf58
#
_entry.id   a81b1807787f9413d91e6131f749bf58
#
_cell.length_a   1.000
_cell.length_b   1.000
_cell.length_c   1.000
_cell.angle_alpha   90.00
_cell.angle_beta   90.00
_cell.angle_gamma   90.00
#
_symmetry.space_group_name_H-M   'P 1'
#
loop_
_entity.id
_entity.type
_entity.pdbx_description
1 polymer ?
#
loop_
_entity_poly.entity_id
_entity_poly.type
_entity_poly.pdbx_seq_one_letter_code
_entity_poly.pdbx_strand_id
1 'polypeptide(L)'
;MSATVLVVRPRAQALAWVDELAALGVAARALPLIEILPAPDAARVEAAFAQVEASVAAPVLVFVSPNAVLGFFAAVASARGVGAPAPAWPTHARAAATGPGTVAALRECGVPGECIVAPAAAAEQFDSEALWAQVADWPWAARSVWIVRGNGGRDWLGQQLRDAGADVRVVQSYARVAPALDDGERALLAQALAEPVRWIWMFSSSEAIAHLQALAPGARWDAARALASHPRIAERATALGFGAVAIVAPSTAAVAAAVSAMTAN
;
A
#
# COMPACT_ATOMS: atom_id res chain seq x y z
N MET A 1 13.97 22.81 19.30
CA MET A 1 14.53 21.48 18.99
C MET A 1 13.85 20.97 17.73
N SER A 2 14.61 20.50 16.73
CA SER A 2 14.03 19.96 15.48
C SER A 2 13.26 18.67 15.78
N ALA A 3 12.02 18.55 15.31
CA ALA A 3 11.24 17.33 15.45
C ALA A 3 11.69 16.27 14.44
N THR A 4 11.63 15.00 14.83
CA THR A 4 11.96 13.86 13.96
C THR A 4 10.69 13.15 13.50
N VAL A 5 10.61 12.83 12.20
CA VAL A 5 9.48 12.09 11.65
C VAL A 5 9.65 10.58 11.90
N LEU A 6 8.63 9.93 12.46
CA LEU A 6 8.53 8.47 12.53
C LEU A 6 7.71 7.98 11.34
N VAL A 7 8.37 7.31 10.41
CA VAL A 7 7.74 6.73 9.22
C VAL A 7 7.30 5.31 9.55
N VAL A 8 5.97 5.09 9.65
CA VAL A 8 5.38 3.83 10.13
C VAL A 8 4.86 2.94 9.01
N ARG A 9 5.33 3.15 7.79
CA ARG A 9 5.02 2.33 6.61
C ARG A 9 5.67 0.94 6.70
N PRO A 10 5.31 -0.03 5.82
CA PRO A 10 6.09 -1.27 5.69
C PRO A 10 7.58 -0.99 5.50
N ARG A 11 8.44 -1.85 6.07
CA ARG A 11 9.89 -1.61 6.25
C ARG A 11 10.60 -1.02 5.02
N ALA A 12 10.49 -1.65 3.86
CA ALA A 12 11.16 -1.16 2.65
C ALA A 12 10.70 0.25 2.24
N GLN A 13 9.39 0.51 2.35
CA GLN A 13 8.82 1.83 2.07
C GLN A 13 9.22 2.87 3.13
N ALA A 14 9.30 2.47 4.39
CA ALA A 14 9.72 3.37 5.47
C ALA A 14 11.17 3.80 5.30
N LEU A 15 12.07 2.89 4.94
CA LEU A 15 13.48 3.19 4.69
C LEU A 15 13.64 4.15 3.50
N ALA A 16 12.97 3.88 2.37
CA ALA A 16 13.01 4.77 1.21
C ALA A 16 12.52 6.19 1.57
N TRP A 17 11.45 6.29 2.36
CA TRP A 17 10.95 7.59 2.82
C TRP A 17 11.90 8.31 3.78
N VAL A 18 12.62 7.57 4.63
CA VAL A 18 13.66 8.15 5.50
C VAL A 18 14.77 8.79 4.66
N ASP A 19 15.24 8.10 3.62
CA ASP A 19 16.28 8.61 2.72
C ASP A 19 15.79 9.86 1.94
N GLU A 20 14.57 9.82 1.40
CA GLU A 20 13.97 10.96 0.70
C GLU A 20 13.78 12.17 1.62
N LEU A 21 13.29 11.98 2.85
CA LEU A 21 13.12 13.04 3.84
C LEU A 21 14.46 13.65 4.26
N ALA A 22 15.48 12.80 4.42
CA ALA A 22 16.84 13.26 4.71
C ALA A 22 17.40 14.14 3.58
N ALA A 23 17.15 13.79 2.31
CA ALA A 23 17.51 14.60 1.15
C ALA A 23 16.79 15.97 1.13
N LEU A 24 15.63 16.07 1.78
CA LEU A 24 14.87 17.32 1.97
C LEU A 24 15.24 18.06 3.27
N GLY A 25 16.27 17.59 4.00
CA GLY A 25 16.73 18.20 5.25
C GLY A 25 15.84 17.91 6.47
N VAL A 26 14.94 16.93 6.38
CA VAL A 26 14.06 16.53 7.48
C VAL A 26 14.61 15.28 8.16
N ALA A 27 14.85 15.36 9.49
CA ALA A 27 15.21 14.20 10.28
C ALA A 27 14.05 13.19 10.33
N ALA A 28 14.33 11.94 9.95
CA ALA A 28 13.33 10.88 9.96
C ALA A 28 13.93 9.55 10.44
N ARG A 29 13.07 8.67 11.00
CA ARG A 29 13.42 7.30 11.38
C ARG A 29 12.31 6.35 10.98
N ALA A 30 12.67 5.15 10.56
CA ALA A 30 11.72 4.09 10.27
C ALA A 30 11.32 3.38 11.57
N LEU A 31 10.01 3.28 11.80
CA LEU A 31 9.39 2.42 12.82
C LEU A 31 8.23 1.67 12.14
N PRO A 32 8.52 0.59 11.39
CA PRO A 32 7.48 -0.10 10.64
C PRO A 32 6.41 -0.66 11.56
N LEU A 33 5.15 -0.26 11.34
CA LEU A 33 3.98 -0.76 12.08
C LEU A 33 3.11 -1.69 11.24
N ILE A 34 3.57 -2.05 10.05
CA ILE A 34 2.95 -3.04 9.16
C ILE A 34 4.07 -3.90 8.59
N GLU A 35 3.92 -5.21 8.70
CA GLU A 35 4.77 -6.17 8.03
C GLU A 35 4.05 -6.74 6.80
N ILE A 36 4.78 -6.86 5.69
CA ILE A 36 4.29 -7.47 4.45
C ILE A 36 4.91 -8.86 4.35
N LEU A 37 4.06 -9.87 4.43
CA LEU A 37 4.45 -11.26 4.24
C LEU A 37 4.13 -11.71 2.80
N PRO A 38 4.85 -12.70 2.27
CA PRO A 38 4.52 -13.34 1.00
C PRO A 38 3.07 -13.83 0.93
N ALA A 39 2.63 -14.23 -0.27
CA ALA A 39 1.36 -14.91 -0.45
C ALA A 39 1.29 -16.14 0.45
N PRO A 40 0.19 -16.35 1.20
CA PRO A 40 0.05 -17.54 2.06
C PRO A 40 -0.04 -18.85 1.27
N ASP A 41 -0.40 -18.76 -0.01
CA ASP A 41 -0.53 -19.87 -0.95
C ASP A 41 -0.02 -19.44 -2.34
N ALA A 42 1.27 -19.63 -2.57
CA ALA A 42 1.91 -19.31 -3.84
C ALA A 42 1.39 -20.17 -5.00
N ALA A 43 1.03 -21.43 -4.74
CA ALA A 43 0.49 -22.33 -5.76
C ALA A 43 -0.89 -21.86 -6.27
N ARG A 44 -1.72 -21.31 -5.38
CA ARG A 44 -3.00 -20.70 -5.77
C ARG A 44 -2.82 -19.46 -6.63
N VAL A 45 -1.82 -18.64 -6.34
CA VAL A 45 -1.50 -17.44 -7.15
C VAL A 45 -1.01 -17.87 -8.54
N GLU A 46 -0.13 -18.88 -8.60
CA GLU A 46 0.35 -19.46 -9.87
C GLU A 46 -0.78 -20.08 -10.67
N ALA A 47 -1.65 -20.89 -10.06
CA ALA A 47 -2.80 -21.48 -10.72
C ALA A 47 -3.75 -20.43 -11.32
N ALA A 48 -3.92 -19.27 -10.64
CA ALA A 48 -4.68 -18.15 -11.19
C ALA A 48 -3.97 -17.54 -12.41
N PHE A 49 -2.65 -17.37 -12.37
CA PHE A 49 -1.88 -16.86 -13.50
C PHE A 49 -1.88 -17.84 -14.68
N ALA A 50 -1.74 -19.12 -14.45
CA ALA A 50 -1.85 -20.14 -15.50
C ALA A 50 -3.23 -20.12 -16.20
N GLN A 51 -4.31 -19.85 -15.47
CA GLN A 51 -5.64 -19.64 -16.07
C GLN A 51 -5.69 -18.38 -16.95
N VAL A 52 -4.98 -17.31 -16.55
CA VAL A 52 -4.83 -16.10 -17.37
C VAL A 52 -4.04 -16.39 -18.63
N GLU A 53 -2.92 -17.13 -18.53
CA GLU A 53 -2.09 -17.52 -19.68
C GLU A 53 -2.87 -18.38 -20.68
N ALA A 54 -3.70 -19.29 -20.20
CA ALA A 54 -4.51 -20.22 -21.02
C ALA A 54 -5.82 -19.60 -21.55
N SER A 55 -6.19 -18.40 -21.10
CA SER A 55 -7.46 -17.77 -21.49
C SER A 55 -7.45 -17.36 -22.97
N VAL A 56 -8.53 -17.68 -23.68
CA VAL A 56 -8.76 -17.21 -25.07
C VAL A 56 -9.36 -15.81 -25.08
N ALA A 57 -10.19 -15.47 -24.10
CA ALA A 57 -10.72 -14.13 -23.90
C ALA A 57 -9.66 -13.23 -23.26
N ALA A 58 -9.77 -11.91 -23.46
CA ALA A 58 -8.87 -10.94 -22.86
C ALA A 58 -9.18 -10.76 -21.36
N PRO A 59 -8.54 -11.52 -20.45
CA PRO A 59 -8.79 -11.44 -19.02
C PRO A 59 -8.21 -10.14 -18.45
N VAL A 60 -8.70 -9.74 -17.26
CA VAL A 60 -8.22 -8.57 -16.55
C VAL A 60 -7.71 -8.95 -15.18
N LEU A 61 -6.48 -8.55 -14.86
CA LEU A 61 -5.96 -8.61 -13.48
C LEU A 61 -5.95 -7.20 -12.91
N VAL A 62 -6.65 -6.99 -11.80
CA VAL A 62 -6.72 -5.71 -11.11
C VAL A 62 -5.77 -5.74 -9.92
N PHE A 63 -4.73 -4.93 -9.95
CA PHE A 63 -3.77 -4.79 -8.86
C PHE A 63 -4.08 -3.56 -8.02
N VAL A 64 -4.42 -3.77 -6.76
CA VAL A 64 -4.88 -2.70 -5.87
C VAL A 64 -3.74 -1.96 -5.15
N SER A 65 -2.50 -2.38 -5.33
CA SER A 65 -1.31 -1.74 -4.72
C SER A 65 -0.01 -2.26 -5.33
N PRO A 66 1.13 -1.55 -5.16
CA PRO A 66 2.45 -2.07 -5.52
C PRO A 66 2.77 -3.42 -4.86
N ASN A 67 2.41 -3.59 -3.58
CA ASN A 67 2.61 -4.86 -2.87
C ASN A 67 1.81 -6.02 -3.50
N ALA A 68 0.64 -5.73 -4.07
CA ALA A 68 -0.14 -6.74 -4.79
C ALA A 68 0.60 -7.22 -6.04
N VAL A 69 1.24 -6.32 -6.78
CA VAL A 69 2.07 -6.65 -7.95
C VAL A 69 3.28 -7.48 -7.53
N LEU A 70 4.11 -6.93 -6.64
CA LEU A 70 5.36 -7.58 -6.22
C LEU A 70 5.09 -8.96 -5.61
N GLY A 71 4.09 -9.06 -4.74
CA GLY A 71 3.71 -10.33 -4.12
C GLY A 71 3.17 -11.35 -5.13
N PHE A 72 2.42 -10.90 -6.15
CA PHE A 72 1.91 -11.76 -7.20
C PHE A 72 3.04 -12.39 -8.03
N PHE A 73 3.92 -11.57 -8.59
CA PHE A 73 5.04 -12.07 -9.40
C PHE A 73 6.03 -12.91 -8.60
N ALA A 74 6.30 -12.52 -7.34
CA ALA A 74 7.13 -13.32 -6.43
C ALA A 74 6.51 -14.69 -6.13
N ALA A 75 5.19 -14.76 -5.91
CA ALA A 75 4.48 -16.01 -5.66
C ALA A 75 4.49 -16.93 -6.89
N VAL A 76 4.24 -16.39 -8.09
CA VAL A 76 4.31 -17.15 -9.35
C VAL A 76 5.72 -17.70 -9.57
N ALA A 77 6.76 -16.87 -9.42
CA ALA A 77 8.15 -17.31 -9.55
C ALA A 77 8.52 -18.40 -8.53
N SER A 78 8.10 -18.22 -7.27
CA SER A 78 8.33 -19.20 -6.20
C SER A 78 7.67 -20.55 -6.50
N ALA A 79 6.42 -20.54 -6.97
CA ALA A 79 5.67 -21.76 -7.27
C ALA A 79 6.22 -22.51 -8.49
N ARG A 80 6.75 -21.79 -9.48
CA ARG A 80 7.41 -22.38 -10.66
C ARG A 80 8.78 -22.98 -10.36
N GLY A 81 9.40 -22.58 -9.25
CA GLY A 81 10.64 -23.14 -8.73
C GLY A 81 11.91 -22.44 -9.21
N VAL A 82 13.02 -22.82 -8.57
CA VAL A 82 14.35 -22.26 -8.85
C VAL A 82 14.79 -22.62 -10.27
N GLY A 83 15.20 -21.62 -11.05
CA GLY A 83 15.65 -21.81 -12.44
C GLY A 83 14.52 -21.70 -13.48
N ALA A 84 13.27 -21.58 -13.08
CA ALA A 84 12.20 -21.25 -14.02
C ALA A 84 12.41 -19.83 -14.59
N PRO A 85 12.07 -19.60 -15.87
CA PRO A 85 12.11 -18.25 -16.43
C PRO A 85 11.15 -17.33 -15.69
N ALA A 86 11.51 -16.06 -15.60
CA ALA A 86 10.60 -15.04 -15.07
C ALA A 86 9.24 -15.13 -15.79
N PRO A 87 8.11 -15.03 -15.06
CA PRO A 87 6.79 -15.10 -15.67
C PRO A 87 6.60 -13.94 -16.65
N ALA A 88 6.42 -14.27 -17.95
CA ALA A 88 6.15 -13.28 -18.98
C ALA A 88 4.67 -12.91 -18.95
N TRP A 89 4.39 -11.61 -19.11
CA TRP A 89 3.00 -11.15 -19.18
C TRP A 89 2.33 -11.57 -20.49
N PRO A 90 1.15 -12.23 -20.46
CA PRO A 90 0.44 -12.61 -21.66
C PRO A 90 -0.17 -11.36 -22.32
N THR A 91 0.20 -11.09 -23.57
CA THR A 91 -0.15 -9.84 -24.28
C THR A 91 -1.66 -9.66 -24.52
N HIS A 92 -2.44 -10.74 -24.45
CA HIS A 92 -3.90 -10.68 -24.54
C HIS A 92 -4.57 -10.27 -23.22
N ALA A 93 -3.85 -10.31 -22.08
CA ALA A 93 -4.37 -9.91 -20.78
C ALA A 93 -4.18 -8.40 -20.52
N ARG A 94 -5.07 -7.81 -19.74
CA ARG A 94 -4.95 -6.43 -19.24
C ARG A 94 -4.58 -6.42 -17.76
N ALA A 95 -3.67 -5.53 -17.40
CA ALA A 95 -3.32 -5.21 -16.01
C ALA A 95 -3.96 -3.87 -15.65
N ALA A 96 -4.93 -3.88 -14.76
CA ALA A 96 -5.55 -2.66 -14.24
C ALA A 96 -4.91 -2.27 -12.90
N ALA A 97 -4.48 -1.01 -12.77
CA ALA A 97 -3.77 -0.48 -11.62
C ALA A 97 -4.52 0.69 -11.00
N THR A 98 -4.60 0.75 -9.67
CA THR A 98 -5.31 1.82 -8.96
C THR A 98 -4.53 3.14 -8.88
N GLY A 99 -3.23 3.15 -9.21
CA GLY A 99 -2.44 4.37 -9.15
C GLY A 99 -1.01 4.24 -9.67
N PRO A 100 -0.26 5.36 -9.71
CA PRO A 100 1.04 5.44 -10.39
C PRO A 100 2.10 4.51 -9.77
N GLY A 101 2.13 4.33 -8.45
CA GLY A 101 3.05 3.38 -7.83
C GLY A 101 2.79 1.93 -8.24
N THR A 102 1.52 1.55 -8.45
CA THR A 102 1.15 0.22 -8.96
C THR A 102 1.55 0.06 -10.43
N VAL A 103 1.40 1.12 -11.24
CA VAL A 103 1.87 1.14 -12.64
C VAL A 103 3.39 0.97 -12.71
N ALA A 104 4.14 1.67 -11.86
CA ALA A 104 5.60 1.53 -11.80
C ALA A 104 6.01 0.09 -11.47
N ALA A 105 5.42 -0.51 -10.43
CA ALA A 105 5.68 -1.89 -10.06
C ALA A 105 5.34 -2.90 -11.17
N LEU A 106 4.24 -2.70 -11.92
CA LEU A 106 3.89 -3.54 -13.07
C LEU A 106 4.96 -3.48 -14.15
N ARG A 107 5.45 -2.28 -14.49
CA ARG A 107 6.53 -2.08 -15.48
C ARG A 107 7.83 -2.73 -15.03
N GLU A 108 8.21 -2.58 -13.76
CA GLU A 108 9.38 -3.22 -13.16
C GLU A 108 9.29 -4.76 -13.24
N CYS A 109 8.08 -5.31 -13.11
CA CYS A 109 7.81 -6.75 -13.30
C CYS A 109 7.67 -7.17 -14.76
N GLY A 110 7.94 -6.31 -15.74
CA GLY A 110 7.95 -6.62 -17.16
C GLY A 110 6.57 -6.62 -17.85
N VAL A 111 5.55 -6.01 -17.24
CA VAL A 111 4.24 -5.85 -17.90
C VAL A 111 4.33 -4.75 -18.96
N PRO A 112 4.02 -5.04 -20.27
CA PRO A 112 4.07 -4.05 -21.32
C PRO A 112 3.12 -2.87 -21.07
N GLY A 113 3.56 -1.66 -21.37
CA GLY A 113 2.80 -0.44 -21.10
C GLY A 113 1.41 -0.42 -21.75
N GLU A 114 1.30 -0.98 -22.95
CA GLU A 114 0.05 -1.14 -23.70
C GLU A 114 -0.95 -2.11 -23.05
N CYS A 115 -0.47 -2.99 -22.17
CA CYS A 115 -1.33 -3.89 -21.40
C CYS A 115 -1.82 -3.25 -20.09
N ILE A 116 -1.27 -2.10 -19.68
CA ILE A 116 -1.58 -1.46 -18.40
C ILE A 116 -2.69 -0.42 -18.58
N VAL A 117 -3.69 -0.48 -17.69
CA VAL A 117 -4.77 0.50 -17.59
C VAL A 117 -4.77 1.08 -16.17
N ALA A 118 -4.82 2.40 -16.07
CA ALA A 118 -4.81 3.11 -14.78
C ALA A 118 -5.52 4.46 -14.91
N PRO A 119 -5.91 5.09 -13.79
CA PRO A 119 -6.36 6.48 -13.80
C PRO A 119 -5.32 7.39 -14.45
N ALA A 120 -5.78 8.46 -15.09
CA ALA A 120 -4.88 9.44 -15.73
C ALA A 120 -3.87 9.99 -14.71
N ALA A 121 -2.64 10.28 -15.16
CA ALA A 121 -1.57 10.77 -14.28
C ALA A 121 -1.93 12.08 -13.56
N ALA A 122 -2.86 12.86 -14.11
CA ALA A 122 -3.38 14.10 -13.53
C ALA A 122 -4.64 13.90 -12.67
N ALA A 123 -5.04 12.65 -12.37
CA ALA A 123 -6.21 12.40 -11.53
C ALA A 123 -5.96 12.92 -10.11
N GLU A 124 -6.98 13.51 -9.51
CA GLU A 124 -6.91 14.01 -8.12
C GLU A 124 -6.86 12.89 -7.09
N GLN A 125 -7.37 11.70 -7.45
CA GLN A 125 -7.41 10.52 -6.58
C GLN A 125 -6.90 9.28 -7.33
N PHE A 126 -6.24 8.40 -6.59
CA PHE A 126 -5.71 7.13 -7.07
C PHE A 126 -6.26 6.00 -6.21
N ASP A 127 -7.47 5.57 -6.53
CA ASP A 127 -8.23 4.55 -5.81
C ASP A 127 -9.05 3.66 -6.75
N SER A 128 -9.88 2.82 -6.19
CA SER A 128 -10.76 1.92 -6.94
C SER A 128 -11.82 2.66 -7.74
N GLU A 129 -12.30 3.78 -7.23
CA GLU A 129 -13.31 4.63 -7.84
C GLU A 129 -12.77 5.32 -9.10
N ALA A 130 -11.54 5.85 -9.00
CA ALA A 130 -10.85 6.46 -10.13
C ALA A 130 -10.51 5.44 -11.22
N LEU A 131 -10.11 4.21 -10.84
CA LEU A 131 -9.91 3.13 -11.80
C LEU A 131 -11.22 2.72 -12.49
N TRP A 132 -12.30 2.57 -11.72
CA TRP A 132 -13.61 2.20 -12.27
C TRP A 132 -14.08 3.21 -13.32
N ALA A 133 -13.87 4.50 -13.10
CA ALA A 133 -14.23 5.54 -14.07
C ALA A 133 -13.51 5.38 -15.43
N GLN A 134 -12.36 4.69 -15.49
CA GLN A 134 -11.64 4.41 -16.75
C GLN A 134 -12.14 3.17 -17.48
N VAL A 135 -12.80 2.24 -16.75
CA VAL A 135 -13.12 0.92 -17.29
C VAL A 135 -14.61 0.59 -17.22
N ALA A 136 -15.45 1.47 -16.69
CA ALA A 136 -16.88 1.22 -16.49
C ALA A 136 -17.60 0.82 -17.79
N ASP A 137 -17.23 1.43 -18.91
CA ASP A 137 -17.85 1.20 -20.22
C ASP A 137 -17.29 -0.04 -20.96
N TRP A 138 -16.40 -0.82 -20.32
CA TRP A 138 -15.88 -2.02 -20.95
C TRP A 138 -16.97 -3.13 -21.00
N PRO A 139 -16.90 -4.05 -22.00
CA PRO A 139 -17.79 -5.19 -22.06
C PRO A 139 -17.44 -6.21 -20.97
N TRP A 140 -18.03 -6.07 -19.79
CA TRP A 140 -17.71 -6.91 -18.63
C TRP A 140 -18.45 -8.25 -18.63
N ALA A 141 -19.56 -8.38 -19.37
CA ALA A 141 -20.36 -9.60 -19.39
C ALA A 141 -19.51 -10.85 -19.67
N ALA A 142 -19.48 -11.79 -18.74
CA ALA A 142 -18.71 -13.04 -18.75
C ALA A 142 -17.19 -12.87 -18.86
N ARG A 143 -16.64 -11.65 -18.71
CA ARG A 143 -15.20 -11.42 -18.69
C ARG A 143 -14.60 -11.91 -17.38
N SER A 144 -13.53 -12.70 -17.47
CA SER A 144 -12.79 -13.16 -16.28
C SER A 144 -11.95 -12.03 -15.71
N VAL A 145 -12.11 -11.76 -14.41
CA VAL A 145 -11.38 -10.72 -13.68
C VAL A 145 -10.77 -11.32 -12.41
N TRP A 146 -9.48 -11.08 -12.19
CA TRP A 146 -8.79 -11.43 -10.96
C TRP A 146 -8.42 -10.16 -10.20
N ILE A 147 -8.99 -9.95 -9.01
CA ILE A 147 -8.58 -8.87 -8.11
C ILE A 147 -7.42 -9.37 -7.26
N VAL A 148 -6.24 -8.86 -7.54
CA VAL A 148 -4.98 -9.19 -6.84
C VAL A 148 -4.80 -8.23 -5.70
N ARG A 149 -4.80 -8.74 -4.45
CA ARG A 149 -4.78 -7.91 -3.24
C ARG A 149 -4.14 -8.62 -2.05
N GLY A 150 -4.02 -7.94 -0.92
CA GLY A 150 -3.66 -8.53 0.37
C GLY A 150 -4.87 -9.16 1.08
N ASN A 151 -4.67 -9.52 2.35
CA ASN A 151 -5.66 -10.17 3.24
C ASN A 151 -6.81 -9.24 3.72
N GLY A 152 -6.88 -8.01 3.26
CA GLY A 152 -7.93 -7.05 3.66
C GLY A 152 -8.20 -6.01 2.56
N GLY A 153 -9.11 -5.10 2.85
CA GLY A 153 -9.50 -4.01 1.96
C GLY A 153 -10.99 -4.04 1.58
N ARG A 154 -11.46 -2.94 0.99
CA ARG A 154 -12.84 -2.81 0.52
C ARG A 154 -13.08 -3.71 -0.70
N ASP A 155 -14.25 -4.32 -0.81
CA ASP A 155 -14.66 -5.10 -1.99
C ASP A 155 -15.51 -4.28 -2.98
N TRP A 156 -15.50 -2.96 -2.85
CA TRP A 156 -16.33 -2.09 -3.66
C TRP A 156 -16.12 -2.30 -5.17
N LEU A 157 -14.87 -2.32 -5.64
CA LEU A 157 -14.57 -2.54 -7.05
C LEU A 157 -14.98 -3.94 -7.52
N GLY A 158 -14.79 -4.96 -6.67
CA GLY A 158 -15.25 -6.32 -6.95
C GLY A 158 -16.76 -6.37 -7.14
N GLN A 159 -17.51 -5.63 -6.34
CA GLN A 159 -18.96 -5.55 -6.46
C GLN A 159 -19.37 -4.83 -7.76
N GLN A 160 -18.74 -3.68 -8.09
CA GLN A 160 -19.03 -2.98 -9.36
C GLN A 160 -18.80 -3.88 -10.58
N LEU A 161 -17.69 -4.63 -10.59
CA LEU A 161 -17.37 -5.56 -11.67
C LEU A 161 -18.40 -6.71 -11.77
N ARG A 162 -18.84 -7.30 -10.65
CA ARG A 162 -19.88 -8.34 -10.64
C ARG A 162 -21.21 -7.79 -11.12
N ASP A 163 -21.60 -6.60 -10.67
CA ASP A 163 -22.86 -5.95 -11.08
C ASP A 163 -22.86 -5.63 -12.59
N ALA A 164 -21.68 -5.38 -13.17
CA ALA A 164 -21.49 -5.24 -14.61
C ALA A 164 -21.42 -6.60 -15.36
N GLY A 165 -21.54 -7.74 -14.67
CA GLY A 165 -21.58 -9.08 -15.25
C GLY A 165 -20.24 -9.79 -15.40
N ALA A 166 -19.17 -9.31 -14.80
CA ALA A 166 -17.86 -9.98 -14.83
C ALA A 166 -17.81 -11.21 -13.90
N ASP A 167 -17.02 -12.23 -14.31
CA ASP A 167 -16.64 -13.36 -13.43
C ASP A 167 -15.45 -12.94 -12.56
N VAL A 168 -15.73 -12.47 -11.35
CA VAL A 168 -14.73 -11.88 -10.44
C VAL A 168 -14.21 -12.89 -9.44
N ARG A 169 -12.90 -13.09 -9.46
CA ARG A 169 -12.14 -13.93 -8.51
C ARG A 169 -11.16 -13.05 -7.73
N VAL A 170 -10.88 -13.43 -6.49
CA VAL A 170 -9.91 -12.73 -5.63
C VAL A 170 -8.69 -13.61 -5.44
N VAL A 171 -7.50 -13.00 -5.64
CA VAL A 171 -6.20 -13.64 -5.45
C VAL A 171 -5.44 -12.88 -4.37
N GLN A 172 -5.16 -13.55 -3.27
CA GLN A 172 -4.33 -12.99 -2.20
C GLN A 172 -2.85 -13.19 -2.54
N SER A 173 -2.17 -12.13 -2.93
CA SER A 173 -0.76 -12.15 -3.33
C SER A 173 0.22 -11.76 -2.23
N TYR A 174 -0.26 -11.24 -1.11
CA TYR A 174 0.54 -10.93 0.08
C TYR A 174 -0.34 -10.91 1.33
N ALA A 175 0.26 -10.91 2.51
CA ALA A 175 -0.44 -10.63 3.74
C ALA A 175 0.13 -9.39 4.44
N ARG A 176 -0.75 -8.65 5.12
CA ARG A 176 -0.39 -7.56 6.03
C ARG A 176 -0.64 -8.05 7.43
N VAL A 177 0.36 -7.92 8.29
CA VAL A 177 0.28 -8.36 9.68
C VAL A 177 0.87 -7.30 10.62
N ALA A 178 0.59 -7.44 11.91
CA ALA A 178 1.27 -6.67 12.92
C ALA A 178 2.79 -6.99 12.90
N PRO A 179 3.66 -5.99 13.04
CA PRO A 179 5.09 -6.20 12.96
C PRO A 179 5.61 -6.92 14.21
N ALA A 180 6.62 -7.76 14.02
CA ALA A 180 7.48 -8.22 15.09
C ALA A 180 8.63 -7.21 15.24
N LEU A 181 8.51 -6.25 16.17
CA LEU A 181 9.55 -5.25 16.40
C LEU A 181 10.84 -5.89 16.90
N ASP A 182 11.97 -5.52 16.32
CA ASP A 182 13.28 -5.85 16.83
C ASP A 182 13.65 -5.00 18.09
N ASP A 183 14.81 -5.25 18.70
CA ASP A 183 15.22 -4.53 19.93
C ASP A 183 15.41 -3.05 19.67
N GLY A 184 15.96 -2.65 18.51
CA GLY A 184 16.15 -1.25 18.13
C GLY A 184 14.81 -0.53 17.91
N GLU A 185 13.87 -1.19 17.28
CA GLU A 185 12.51 -0.68 17.05
C GLU A 185 11.72 -0.57 18.35
N ARG A 186 11.86 -1.56 19.25
CA ARG A 186 11.28 -1.48 20.60
C ARG A 186 11.86 -0.31 21.40
N ALA A 187 13.16 -0.12 21.35
CA ALA A 187 13.83 1.01 22.02
C ALA A 187 13.36 2.35 21.41
N LEU A 188 13.22 2.43 20.08
CA LEU A 188 12.71 3.62 19.40
C LEU A 188 11.26 3.92 19.78
N LEU A 189 10.40 2.92 19.84
CA LEU A 189 9.02 3.08 20.29
C LEU A 189 8.98 3.59 21.75
N ALA A 190 9.76 2.98 22.65
CA ALA A 190 9.85 3.42 24.04
C ALA A 190 10.32 4.89 24.16
N GLN A 191 11.32 5.27 23.37
CA GLN A 191 11.80 6.66 23.31
C GLN A 191 10.71 7.62 22.80
N ALA A 192 9.97 7.20 21.75
CA ALA A 192 8.90 8.02 21.18
C ALA A 192 7.74 8.23 22.16
N LEU A 193 7.47 7.25 23.02
CA LEU A 193 6.46 7.36 24.07
C LEU A 193 6.95 8.22 25.25
N ALA A 194 8.23 8.15 25.59
CA ALA A 194 8.81 8.94 26.69
C ALA A 194 8.97 10.43 26.35
N GLU A 195 9.24 10.75 25.07
CA GLU A 195 9.51 12.11 24.61
C GLU A 195 8.57 12.51 23.44
N PRO A 196 7.23 12.48 23.62
CA PRO A 196 6.26 12.58 22.51
C PRO A 196 6.42 13.87 21.69
N VAL A 197 6.85 14.96 22.28
CA VAL A 197 7.03 16.27 21.59
C VAL A 197 8.19 16.29 20.58
N ARG A 198 9.13 15.33 20.69
CA ARG A 198 10.25 15.20 19.74
C ARG A 198 9.85 14.55 18.42
N TRP A 199 8.71 13.86 18.37
CA TRP A 199 8.35 12.99 17.27
C TRP A 199 7.09 13.45 16.57
N ILE A 200 7.07 13.27 15.25
CA ILE A 200 5.88 13.43 14.41
C ILE A 200 5.63 12.10 13.72
N TRP A 201 4.50 11.48 14.04
CA TRP A 201 4.11 10.19 13.49
C TRP A 201 3.50 10.35 12.10
N MET A 202 4.08 9.73 11.05
CA MET A 202 3.54 9.78 9.71
C MET A 202 2.73 8.52 9.39
N PHE A 203 1.40 8.63 9.46
CA PHE A 203 0.48 7.54 9.16
C PHE A 203 -0.03 7.59 7.72
N SER A 204 0.10 6.47 7.00
CA SER A 204 -0.50 6.22 5.70
C SER A 204 -1.51 5.06 5.70
N SER A 205 -1.86 4.55 6.89
CA SER A 205 -2.81 3.45 7.07
C SER A 205 -3.44 3.51 8.46
N SER A 206 -4.76 3.31 8.54
CA SER A 206 -5.46 3.13 9.81
C SER A 206 -5.07 1.84 10.54
N GLU A 207 -4.60 0.84 9.80
CA GLU A 207 -4.09 -0.43 10.34
C GLU A 207 -2.81 -0.22 11.16
N ALA A 208 -1.89 0.66 10.71
CA ALA A 208 -0.70 1.02 11.48
C ALA A 208 -1.06 1.64 12.83
N ILE A 209 -2.14 2.43 12.91
CA ILE A 209 -2.62 3.01 14.16
C ILE A 209 -3.18 1.91 15.09
N ALA A 210 -3.90 0.93 14.54
CA ALA A 210 -4.40 -0.20 15.32
C ALA A 210 -3.24 -1.06 15.88
N HIS A 211 -2.20 -1.30 15.08
CA HIS A 211 -1.00 -2.01 15.54
C HIS A 211 -0.25 -1.21 16.61
N LEU A 212 -0.13 0.12 16.46
CA LEU A 212 0.47 0.97 17.47
C LEU A 212 -0.29 0.89 18.80
N GLN A 213 -1.61 0.94 18.76
CA GLN A 213 -2.46 0.79 19.94
C GLN A 213 -2.24 -0.55 20.65
N ALA A 214 -2.07 -1.63 19.89
CA ALA A 214 -1.80 -2.96 20.44
C ALA A 214 -0.38 -3.10 21.01
N LEU A 215 0.62 -2.44 20.39
CA LEU A 215 2.02 -2.45 20.84
C LEU A 215 2.26 -1.57 22.08
N ALA A 216 1.43 -0.55 22.29
CA ALA A 216 1.56 0.39 23.41
C ALA A 216 0.21 0.57 24.15
N PRO A 217 -0.33 -0.50 24.77
CA PRO A 217 -1.60 -0.43 25.49
C PRO A 217 -1.51 0.54 26.65
N GLY A 218 -2.48 1.45 26.78
CA GLY A 218 -2.52 2.46 27.84
C GLY A 218 -1.57 3.65 27.67
N ALA A 219 -0.85 3.74 26.54
CA ALA A 219 -0.02 4.91 26.24
C ALA A 219 -0.87 6.18 26.11
N ARG A 220 -0.31 7.31 26.53
CA ARG A 220 -0.92 8.64 26.38
C ARG A 220 -0.41 9.31 25.12
N TRP A 221 -1.33 9.83 24.32
CA TRP A 221 -1.06 10.44 23.01
C TRP A 221 -1.34 11.93 22.96
N ASP A 222 -1.83 12.51 24.07
CA ASP A 222 -2.24 13.92 24.17
C ASP A 222 -1.13 14.94 23.86
N ALA A 223 0.13 14.60 24.10
CA ALA A 223 1.29 15.39 23.71
C ALA A 223 1.92 14.98 22.36
N ALA A 224 1.42 13.91 21.73
CA ALA A 224 1.97 13.40 20.48
C ALA A 224 1.35 14.10 19.26
N ARG A 225 2.14 14.20 18.19
CA ARG A 225 1.75 14.84 16.92
C ARG A 225 1.74 13.81 15.79
N ALA A 226 0.76 13.92 14.88
CA ALA A 226 0.66 13.04 13.73
C ALA A 226 0.40 13.81 12.43
N LEU A 227 0.94 13.26 11.35
CA LEU A 227 0.58 13.56 9.96
C LEU A 227 -0.16 12.33 9.41
N ALA A 228 -1.26 12.55 8.72
CA ALA A 228 -2.10 11.49 8.14
C ALA A 228 -2.33 11.75 6.66
N SER A 229 -2.17 10.73 5.83
CA SER A 229 -2.32 10.88 4.37
C SER A 229 -3.78 10.87 3.88
N HIS A 230 -4.74 10.74 4.77
CA HIS A 230 -6.17 10.72 4.42
C HIS A 230 -7.04 11.10 5.62
N PRO A 231 -8.22 11.75 5.44
CA PRO A 231 -9.12 12.13 6.55
C PRO A 231 -9.47 10.97 7.49
N ARG A 232 -9.81 9.80 6.99
CA ARG A 232 -10.11 8.60 7.82
C ARG A 232 -8.95 8.15 8.69
N ILE A 233 -7.72 8.37 8.25
CA ILE A 233 -6.52 8.06 9.04
C ILE A 233 -6.36 9.11 10.15
N ALA A 234 -6.59 10.37 9.83
CA ALA A 234 -6.58 11.46 10.80
C ALA A 234 -7.63 11.26 11.90
N GLU A 235 -8.86 10.92 11.52
CA GLU A 235 -9.95 10.57 12.46
C GLU A 235 -9.53 9.44 13.40
N ARG A 236 -8.87 8.40 12.86
CA ARG A 236 -8.40 7.26 13.65
C ARG A 236 -7.28 7.64 14.62
N ALA A 237 -6.34 8.51 14.20
CA ALA A 237 -5.29 9.03 15.07
C ALA A 237 -5.87 9.92 16.18
N THR A 238 -6.81 10.79 15.85
CA THR A 238 -7.55 11.63 16.81
C THR A 238 -8.32 10.76 17.82
N ALA A 239 -9.00 9.72 17.35
CA ALA A 239 -9.73 8.78 18.21
C ALA A 239 -8.80 7.96 19.15
N LEU A 240 -7.54 7.73 18.75
CA LEU A 240 -6.54 7.13 19.64
C LEU A 240 -6.04 8.13 20.71
N GLY A 241 -6.26 9.43 20.53
CA GLY A 241 -5.92 10.48 21.49
C GLY A 241 -4.74 11.36 21.11
N PHE A 242 -4.24 11.31 19.86
CA PHE A 242 -3.18 12.22 19.41
C PHE A 242 -3.60 13.68 19.59
N GLY A 243 -2.76 14.49 20.26
CA GLY A 243 -3.10 15.86 20.61
C GLY A 243 -3.11 16.83 19.42
N ALA A 244 -2.34 16.54 18.37
CA ALA A 244 -2.35 17.31 17.14
C ALA A 244 -2.24 16.37 15.92
N VAL A 245 -3.20 16.48 15.00
CA VAL A 245 -3.24 15.69 13.77
C VAL A 245 -3.46 16.61 12.58
N ALA A 246 -2.57 16.54 11.58
CA ALA A 246 -2.72 17.26 10.32
C ALA A 246 -2.82 16.28 9.13
N ILE A 247 -3.61 16.66 8.13
CA ILE A 247 -3.73 15.91 6.88
C ILE A 247 -2.70 16.45 5.89
N VAL A 248 -1.96 15.54 5.24
CA VAL A 248 -0.95 15.87 4.23
C VAL A 248 -1.10 14.96 3.00
N ALA A 249 -0.70 15.44 1.83
CA ALA A 249 -0.61 14.57 0.67
C ALA A 249 0.42 13.42 0.93
N PRO A 250 0.23 12.23 0.34
CA PRO A 250 1.08 11.06 0.57
C PRO A 250 2.42 11.16 -0.20
N SER A 251 3.16 12.24 0.02
CA SER A 251 4.49 12.48 -0.55
C SER A 251 5.46 13.03 0.49
N THR A 252 6.74 12.72 0.33
CA THR A 252 7.81 13.20 1.23
C THR A 252 7.96 14.72 1.18
N ALA A 253 7.74 15.34 0.03
CA ALA A 253 7.74 16.81 -0.10
C ALA A 253 6.63 17.47 0.73
N ALA A 254 5.40 16.93 0.71
CA ALA A 254 4.29 17.45 1.51
C ALA A 254 4.54 17.25 3.01
N VAL A 255 5.11 16.11 3.40
CA VAL A 255 5.52 15.85 4.79
C VAL A 255 6.58 16.83 5.24
N ALA A 256 7.61 17.10 4.43
CA ALA A 256 8.67 18.06 4.75
C ALA A 256 8.11 19.48 4.96
N ALA A 257 7.21 19.93 4.08
CA ALA A 257 6.54 21.23 4.22
C ALA A 257 5.70 21.31 5.52
N ALA A 258 4.95 20.25 5.84
CA ALA A 258 4.14 20.20 7.07
C ALA A 258 5.00 20.20 8.34
N VAL A 259 6.12 19.48 8.35
CA VAL A 259 7.08 19.46 9.47
C VAL A 259 7.64 20.87 9.71
N SER A 260 8.04 21.56 8.65
CA SER A 260 8.55 22.95 8.74
C SER A 260 7.51 23.90 9.35
N ALA A 261 6.24 23.78 8.93
CA ALA A 261 5.14 24.58 9.49
C ALA A 261 4.88 24.26 10.99
N MET A 262 4.96 22.98 11.38
CA MET A 262 4.75 22.54 12.78
C MET A 262 5.91 22.91 13.73
N THR A 263 7.08 23.23 13.20
CA THR A 263 8.27 23.58 14.01
C THR A 263 8.52 25.08 14.07
N ALA A 264 7.85 25.89 13.22
CA ALA A 264 7.96 27.34 13.19
C ALA A 264 7.02 28.04 14.20
N ASN A 265 6.08 27.32 14.80
CA ASN A 265 5.16 27.78 15.86
C ASN A 265 5.60 27.22 17.22
#